data_cb358e25f2ac1afec35d9bf4c7a2ed0d
#
_entry.id   cb358e25f2ac1afec35d9bf4c7a2ed0d
#
_cell.length_a   1.000
_cell.length_b   1.000
_cell.length_c   1.000
_cell.angle_alpha   90.00
_cell.angle_beta   90.00
_cell.angle_gamma   90.00
#
_symmetry.space_group_name_H-M   'P 1'
#
loop_
_entity.id
_entity.type
_entity.pdbx_description
1 polymer ?
#
loop_
_entity_poly.entity_id
_entity_poly.type
_entity_poly.pdbx_seq_one_letter_code
_entity_poly.pdbx_strand_id
1 'polypeptide(L)'
;MLLFRRYLRTMRAYLDLLDHLLTHGTRREDRTGTGTLGCFGYQMRFDLAEGFPVLTTKKVHLRSIIHELLWFLQGDTNIAYLKENGVRIWDDWADEEGDLGPVYGYQWRNWPNPDGSATDQIAKLVEQIKTNPYSRRHVVSAWNPSFIDEMALPPCHCLFQFHVDNGRLNCQLYQRSADTFLGVPFNISSYALLTMMVAQVCDLEPGEFVHTFGDVHLYLNHVEQAKEQLTRTP
;
A
#
# COMPACT_ATOMS: atom_id res chain seq x y z
N MET A 1 -11.93 -6.17 27.22
CA MET A 1 -12.04 -7.52 26.60
C MET A 1 -12.65 -7.51 25.19
N LEU A 2 -13.68 -6.71 24.89
CA LEU A 2 -14.28 -6.60 23.55
C LEU A 2 -13.32 -5.93 22.52
N LEU A 3 -12.64 -4.84 22.89
CA LEU A 3 -11.66 -4.13 22.02
C LEU A 3 -10.47 -5.03 21.63
N PHE A 4 -9.97 -5.83 22.58
CA PHE A 4 -8.86 -6.76 22.33
C PHE A 4 -9.25 -7.89 21.35
N ARG A 5 -10.49 -8.42 21.44
CA ARG A 5 -11.00 -9.42 20.49
C ARG A 5 -11.22 -8.85 19.08
N ARG A 6 -11.53 -7.55 18.95
CA ARG A 6 -11.69 -6.87 17.65
C ARG A 6 -10.34 -6.68 16.97
N TYR A 7 -9.32 -6.19 17.70
CA TYR A 7 -7.96 -6.03 17.19
C TYR A 7 -7.36 -7.35 16.66
N LEU A 8 -7.57 -8.46 17.38
CA LEU A 8 -7.16 -9.80 16.95
C LEU A 8 -7.78 -10.21 15.60
N ARG A 9 -9.02 -9.78 15.33
CA ARG A 9 -9.72 -10.07 14.07
C ARG A 9 -9.08 -9.34 12.88
N THR A 10 -8.64 -8.10 13.07
CA THR A 10 -8.01 -7.27 12.04
C THR A 10 -6.68 -7.88 11.59
N MET A 11 -5.83 -8.34 12.51
CA MET A 11 -4.55 -8.98 12.18
C MET A 11 -4.73 -10.39 11.60
N ARG A 12 -5.84 -11.05 11.88
CA ARG A 12 -6.15 -12.39 11.37
C ARG A 12 -6.26 -12.40 9.85
N ALA A 13 -6.81 -11.34 9.23
CA ALA A 13 -6.97 -11.24 7.78
C ALA A 13 -5.65 -11.47 7.01
N TYR A 14 -4.53 -10.97 7.54
CA TYR A 14 -3.21 -11.20 6.93
C TYR A 14 -2.73 -12.65 7.13
N LEU A 15 -2.94 -13.26 8.30
CA LEU A 15 -2.59 -14.65 8.55
C LEU A 15 -3.45 -15.59 7.68
N ASP A 16 -4.72 -15.27 7.48
CA ASP A 16 -5.61 -16.03 6.61
C ASP A 16 -5.14 -15.96 5.14
N LEU A 17 -4.58 -14.83 4.68
CA LEU A 17 -3.94 -14.74 3.36
C LEU A 17 -2.68 -15.63 3.27
N LEU A 18 -1.80 -15.64 4.28
CA LEU A 18 -0.62 -16.51 4.30
C LEU A 18 -1.03 -17.99 4.24
N ASP A 19 -2.00 -18.40 5.06
CA ASP A 19 -2.53 -19.77 5.08
C ASP A 19 -3.16 -20.14 3.74
N HIS A 20 -3.93 -19.22 3.15
CA HIS A 20 -4.52 -19.42 1.83
C HIS A 20 -3.46 -19.69 0.75
N LEU A 21 -2.38 -18.89 0.71
CA LEU A 21 -1.30 -19.08 -0.27
C LEU A 21 -0.54 -20.40 -0.06
N LEU A 22 -0.26 -20.76 1.19
CA LEU A 22 0.41 -22.03 1.51
C LEU A 22 -0.44 -23.26 1.16
N THR A 23 -1.77 -23.16 1.25
CA THR A 23 -2.71 -24.29 1.07
C THR A 23 -3.23 -24.36 -0.35
N HIS A 24 -3.53 -23.24 -1.01
CA HIS A 24 -4.21 -23.16 -2.29
C HIS A 24 -3.40 -22.44 -3.39
N GLY A 25 -2.23 -21.84 -3.04
CA GLY A 25 -1.41 -21.12 -4.00
C GLY A 25 -0.87 -22.00 -5.11
N THR A 26 -0.97 -21.52 -6.34
CA THR A 26 -0.37 -22.18 -7.49
C THR A 26 1.11 -21.84 -7.57
N ARG A 27 1.96 -22.88 -7.69
CA ARG A 27 3.40 -22.68 -7.90
C ARG A 27 3.67 -22.10 -9.28
N ARG A 28 4.49 -21.06 -9.33
CA ARG A 28 4.95 -20.42 -10.59
C ARG A 28 6.42 -20.09 -10.49
N GLU A 29 7.09 -20.16 -11.63
CA GLU A 29 8.41 -19.54 -11.77
C GLU A 29 8.26 -18.02 -11.91
N ASP A 30 9.26 -17.28 -11.48
CA ASP A 30 9.31 -15.83 -11.59
C ASP A 30 10.64 -15.36 -12.20
N ARG A 31 10.75 -14.06 -12.52
CA ARG A 31 11.95 -13.49 -13.14
C ARG A 31 13.20 -13.57 -12.26
N THR A 32 13.06 -13.77 -10.95
CA THR A 32 14.19 -13.90 -10.02
C THR A 32 14.71 -15.33 -9.92
N GLY A 33 14.00 -16.31 -10.47
CA GLY A 33 14.33 -17.73 -10.36
C GLY A 33 14.05 -18.33 -8.98
N THR A 34 13.48 -17.57 -8.04
CA THR A 34 13.14 -18.06 -6.70
C THR A 34 11.90 -18.96 -6.72
N GLY A 35 10.94 -18.63 -7.58
CA GLY A 35 9.61 -19.23 -7.62
C GLY A 35 8.67 -18.70 -6.54
N THR A 36 7.38 -18.84 -6.80
CA THR A 36 6.31 -18.32 -5.92
C THR A 36 5.18 -19.33 -5.75
N LEU A 37 4.43 -19.18 -4.64
CA LEU A 37 3.06 -19.69 -4.48
C LEU A 37 2.13 -18.49 -4.58
N GLY A 38 1.21 -18.46 -5.53
CA GLY A 38 0.38 -17.28 -5.76
C GLY A 38 -1.07 -17.63 -6.12
N CYS A 39 -1.94 -16.64 -5.98
CA CYS A 39 -3.29 -16.66 -6.49
C CYS A 39 -3.61 -15.32 -7.18
N PHE A 40 -4.62 -15.33 -8.05
CA PHE A 40 -5.12 -14.14 -8.71
C PHE A 40 -6.46 -13.72 -8.10
N GLY A 41 -6.49 -12.50 -7.58
CA GLY A 41 -7.68 -11.95 -6.92
C GLY A 41 -7.80 -12.40 -5.46
N TYR A 42 -7.54 -11.49 -4.54
CA TYR A 42 -7.78 -11.66 -3.10
C TYR A 42 -8.12 -10.30 -2.49
N GLN A 43 -8.83 -10.30 -1.37
CA GLN A 43 -9.18 -9.04 -0.69
C GLN A 43 -9.12 -9.21 0.83
N MET A 44 -8.53 -8.22 1.49
CA MET A 44 -8.55 -8.07 2.96
C MET A 44 -9.24 -6.78 3.35
N ARG A 45 -9.78 -6.74 4.58
CA ARG A 45 -10.46 -5.58 5.14
C ARG A 45 -9.98 -5.31 6.56
N PHE A 46 -9.79 -4.02 6.87
CA PHE A 46 -9.29 -3.54 8.16
C PHE A 46 -10.15 -2.36 8.62
N ASP A 47 -10.94 -2.54 9.67
CA ASP A 47 -11.69 -1.43 10.28
C ASP A 47 -10.73 -0.58 11.12
N LEU A 48 -10.45 0.65 10.67
CA LEU A 48 -9.49 1.54 11.32
C LEU A 48 -10.02 2.12 12.66
N ALA A 49 -11.32 1.99 12.93
CA ALA A 49 -11.87 2.29 14.25
C ALA A 49 -11.49 1.25 15.31
N GLU A 50 -11.08 0.05 14.89
CA GLU A 50 -10.58 -1.01 15.80
C GLU A 50 -9.10 -0.83 16.17
N GLY A 51 -8.38 0.06 15.49
CA GLY A 51 -6.97 0.37 15.72
C GLY A 51 -6.15 0.42 14.44
N PHE A 52 -4.90 0.86 14.58
CA PHE A 52 -3.96 0.93 13.45
C PHE A 52 -3.45 -0.46 13.07
N PRO A 53 -3.62 -0.92 11.81
CA PRO A 53 -3.30 -2.28 11.41
C PRO A 53 -1.80 -2.48 11.15
N VAL A 54 -1.00 -2.51 12.20
CA VAL A 54 0.40 -2.94 12.17
C VAL A 54 0.49 -4.40 12.63
N LEU A 55 1.20 -5.24 11.86
CA LEU A 55 1.36 -6.65 12.21
C LEU A 55 2.13 -6.81 13.52
N THR A 56 1.62 -7.68 14.41
CA THR A 56 2.24 -8.03 15.68
C THR A 56 2.93 -9.39 15.65
N THR A 57 2.58 -10.25 14.69
CA THR A 57 3.17 -11.59 14.51
C THR A 57 4.54 -11.57 13.79
N LYS A 58 4.90 -10.42 13.24
CA LYS A 58 6.18 -10.14 12.57
C LYS A 58 6.60 -8.71 12.89
N LYS A 59 7.90 -8.48 13.12
CA LYS A 59 8.43 -7.12 13.29
C LYS A 59 8.32 -6.35 11.98
N VAL A 60 7.62 -5.22 11.98
CA VAL A 60 7.49 -4.28 10.87
C VAL A 60 8.21 -2.99 11.21
N HIS A 61 9.02 -2.46 10.28
CA HIS A 61 9.80 -1.25 10.50
C HIS A 61 8.95 0.00 10.21
N LEU A 62 8.15 0.42 11.19
CA LEU A 62 7.16 1.50 11.06
C LEU A 62 7.78 2.83 10.60
N ARG A 63 9.03 3.13 11.03
CA ARG A 63 9.75 4.33 10.56
C ARG A 63 9.88 4.37 9.04
N SER A 64 10.25 3.25 8.41
CA SER A 64 10.35 3.19 6.94
C SER A 64 8.99 3.44 6.27
N ILE A 65 7.91 2.88 6.81
CA ILE A 65 6.56 3.07 6.29
C ILE A 65 6.15 4.55 6.34
N ILE A 66 6.39 5.21 7.48
CA ILE A 66 6.04 6.62 7.67
C ILE A 66 6.82 7.50 6.70
N HIS A 67 8.15 7.33 6.62
CA HIS A 67 8.99 8.17 5.76
C HIS A 67 8.76 7.89 4.28
N GLU A 68 8.49 6.65 3.86
CA GLU A 68 8.12 6.33 2.48
C GLU A 68 6.82 7.02 2.09
N LEU A 69 5.78 6.96 2.94
CA LEU A 69 4.51 7.62 2.68
C LEU A 69 4.68 9.15 2.59
N LEU A 70 5.45 9.75 3.49
CA LEU A 70 5.74 11.19 3.46
C LEU A 70 6.49 11.57 2.18
N TRP A 71 7.44 10.75 1.75
CA TRP A 71 8.19 10.94 0.51
C TRP A 71 7.27 10.87 -0.72
N PHE A 72 6.35 9.91 -0.79
CA PHE A 72 5.32 9.89 -1.84
C PHE A 72 4.44 11.15 -1.81
N LEU A 73 4.01 11.60 -0.63
CA LEU A 73 3.17 12.78 -0.48
C LEU A 73 3.91 14.10 -0.82
N GLN A 74 5.23 14.12 -0.75
CA GLN A 74 6.06 15.25 -1.23
C GLN A 74 6.14 15.28 -2.77
N GLY A 75 5.83 14.19 -3.46
CA GLY A 75 5.99 14.07 -4.90
C GLY A 75 7.44 13.88 -5.34
N ASP A 76 8.31 13.54 -4.39
CA ASP A 76 9.74 13.35 -4.64
C ASP A 76 10.00 11.98 -5.29
N THR A 77 11.06 11.91 -6.10
CA THR A 77 11.53 10.71 -6.79
C THR A 77 12.96 10.34 -6.38
N ASN A 78 13.67 11.26 -5.73
CA ASN A 78 15.03 11.04 -5.25
C ASN A 78 15.04 10.49 -3.82
N ILE A 79 15.87 9.47 -3.58
CA ILE A 79 15.94 8.76 -2.29
C ILE A 79 16.77 9.48 -1.21
N ALA A 80 17.29 10.70 -1.48
CA ALA A 80 18.09 11.45 -0.53
C ALA A 80 17.37 11.65 0.82
N TYR A 81 16.09 12.10 0.77
CA TYR A 81 15.25 12.23 1.96
C TYR A 81 15.12 10.91 2.74
N LEU A 82 14.94 9.79 2.04
CA LEU A 82 14.83 8.47 2.67
C LEU A 82 16.13 8.07 3.36
N LYS A 83 17.29 8.26 2.69
CA LYS A 83 18.63 7.98 3.25
C LYS A 83 18.92 8.84 4.49
N GLU A 84 18.62 10.12 4.46
CA GLU A 84 18.77 11.04 5.61
C GLU A 84 17.95 10.60 6.83
N ASN A 85 16.81 9.93 6.57
CA ASN A 85 15.95 9.38 7.61
C ASN A 85 16.22 7.91 7.94
N GLY A 86 17.33 7.34 7.44
CA GLY A 86 17.75 5.96 7.72
C GLY A 86 16.87 4.89 7.07
N VAL A 87 16.17 5.23 5.98
CA VAL A 87 15.33 4.33 5.19
C VAL A 87 16.05 3.94 3.92
N ARG A 88 16.19 2.64 3.68
CA ARG A 88 17.01 2.08 2.59
C ARG A 88 16.24 1.14 1.67
N ILE A 89 14.92 1.10 1.76
CA ILE A 89 14.09 0.13 1.03
C ILE A 89 14.04 0.37 -0.48
N TRP A 90 14.57 1.50 -0.96
CA TRP A 90 14.65 1.88 -2.36
C TRP A 90 16.09 1.96 -2.90
N ASP A 91 17.12 1.70 -2.07
CA ASP A 91 18.53 1.85 -2.45
C ASP A 91 18.92 1.01 -3.69
N ASP A 92 18.37 -0.22 -3.81
CA ASP A 92 18.70 -1.16 -4.88
C ASP A 92 18.04 -0.80 -6.24
N TRP A 93 17.14 0.18 -6.25
CA TRP A 93 16.39 0.57 -7.45
C TRP A 93 16.79 1.93 -8.01
N ALA A 94 17.39 2.78 -7.17
CA ALA A 94 17.80 4.11 -7.56
C ALA A 94 19.03 4.09 -8.49
N ASP A 95 19.09 5.04 -9.39
CA ASP A 95 20.27 5.28 -10.22
C ASP A 95 21.44 5.88 -9.43
N GLU A 96 22.52 6.26 -10.12
CA GLU A 96 23.74 6.80 -9.50
C GLU A 96 23.48 8.15 -8.82
N GLU A 97 22.52 8.94 -9.30
CA GLU A 97 22.07 10.21 -8.75
C GLU A 97 21.06 10.05 -7.62
N GLY A 98 20.57 8.84 -7.39
CA GLY A 98 19.58 8.49 -6.38
C GLY A 98 18.14 8.71 -6.84
N ASP A 99 17.89 8.83 -8.13
CA ASP A 99 16.55 9.01 -8.71
C ASP A 99 15.92 7.67 -9.09
N LEU A 100 14.59 7.62 -9.05
CA LEU A 100 13.78 6.45 -9.40
C LEU A 100 12.91 6.67 -10.65
N GLY A 101 13.02 7.85 -11.27
CA GLY A 101 12.10 8.28 -12.31
C GLY A 101 10.71 8.63 -11.77
N PRO A 102 9.72 8.81 -12.65
CA PRO A 102 8.41 9.34 -12.28
C PRO A 102 7.50 8.32 -11.56
N VAL A 103 8.02 7.72 -10.46
CA VAL A 103 7.31 6.72 -9.64
C VAL A 103 6.22 7.36 -8.77
N TYR A 104 5.50 6.60 -8.04
CA TYR A 104 4.36 6.89 -7.12
C TYR A 104 4.11 8.36 -6.78
N GLY A 105 5.03 9.01 -6.06
CA GLY A 105 4.88 10.37 -5.58
C GLY A 105 4.76 11.38 -6.71
N TYR A 106 5.55 11.21 -7.76
CA TYR A 106 5.45 12.03 -8.95
C TYR A 106 4.06 11.94 -9.58
N GLN A 107 3.55 10.73 -9.80
CA GLN A 107 2.22 10.54 -10.39
C GLN A 107 1.11 11.09 -9.49
N TRP A 108 1.23 10.98 -8.17
CA TRP A 108 0.24 11.49 -7.23
C TRP A 108 0.18 13.02 -7.17
N ARG A 109 1.33 13.69 -7.29
CA ARG A 109 1.45 15.13 -7.06
C ARG A 109 1.69 15.95 -8.33
N ASN A 110 2.11 15.30 -9.41
CA ASN A 110 2.53 15.99 -10.63
C ASN A 110 2.12 15.22 -11.90
N TRP A 111 0.88 14.70 -11.95
CA TRP A 111 0.39 13.98 -13.11
C TRP A 111 0.39 14.88 -14.36
N PRO A 112 1.12 14.53 -15.43
CA PRO A 112 1.26 15.38 -16.59
C PRO A 112 -0.06 15.46 -17.40
N ASN A 113 -0.42 16.67 -17.81
CA ASN A 113 -1.57 16.93 -18.67
C ASN A 113 -1.12 17.17 -20.12
N PRO A 114 -2.01 16.96 -21.14
CA PRO A 114 -1.68 17.17 -22.56
C PRO A 114 -1.28 18.61 -22.91
N ASP A 115 -1.69 19.59 -22.13
CA ASP A 115 -1.37 21.02 -22.31
C ASP A 115 -0.03 21.45 -21.69
N GLY A 116 0.73 20.50 -21.13
CA GLY A 116 2.01 20.74 -20.43
C GLY A 116 1.87 21.18 -18.97
N SER A 117 0.64 21.36 -18.47
CA SER A 117 0.40 21.55 -17.03
C SER A 117 0.45 20.22 -16.27
N ALA A 118 0.34 20.30 -14.95
CA ALA A 118 0.28 19.11 -14.09
C ALA A 118 -0.95 19.12 -13.19
N THR A 119 -1.41 17.92 -12.86
CA THR A 119 -2.48 17.69 -11.89
C THR A 119 -1.91 17.14 -10.60
N ASP A 120 -2.09 17.87 -9.50
CA ASP A 120 -1.92 17.34 -8.14
C ASP A 120 -3.16 16.54 -7.74
N GLN A 121 -3.09 15.22 -7.88
CA GLN A 121 -4.21 14.32 -7.58
C GLN A 121 -4.57 14.33 -6.08
N ILE A 122 -3.58 14.45 -5.18
CA ILE A 122 -3.81 14.48 -3.74
C ILE A 122 -4.51 15.76 -3.30
N ALA A 123 -4.07 16.92 -3.80
CA ALA A 123 -4.72 18.19 -3.49
C ALA A 123 -6.18 18.22 -3.99
N LYS A 124 -6.40 17.79 -5.25
CA LYS A 124 -7.76 17.66 -5.82
C LYS A 124 -8.63 16.67 -5.04
N LEU A 125 -8.06 15.55 -4.60
CA LEU A 125 -8.78 14.56 -3.78
C LEU A 125 -9.30 15.18 -2.49
N VAL A 126 -8.42 15.86 -1.73
CA VAL A 126 -8.79 16.51 -0.45
C VAL A 126 -9.86 17.58 -0.68
N GLU A 127 -9.70 18.43 -1.69
CA GLU A 127 -10.72 19.42 -2.08
C GLU A 127 -12.07 18.77 -2.42
N GLN A 128 -12.06 17.72 -3.22
CA GLN A 128 -13.28 17.03 -3.63
C GLN A 128 -13.97 16.33 -2.47
N ILE A 129 -13.24 15.71 -1.54
CA ILE A 129 -13.83 15.09 -0.35
C ILE A 129 -14.51 16.16 0.50
N LYS A 130 -13.91 17.34 0.68
CA LYS A 130 -14.49 18.44 1.46
C LYS A 130 -15.72 19.06 0.80
N THR A 131 -15.72 19.22 -0.51
CA THR A 131 -16.79 19.92 -1.23
C THR A 131 -17.90 19.02 -1.75
N ASN A 132 -17.57 17.77 -2.06
CA ASN A 132 -18.51 16.76 -2.58
C ASN A 132 -18.17 15.36 -2.06
N PRO A 133 -18.36 15.09 -0.75
CA PRO A 133 -17.90 13.85 -0.10
C PRO A 133 -18.51 12.57 -0.70
N TYR A 134 -19.71 12.65 -1.27
CA TYR A 134 -20.39 11.49 -1.86
C TYR A 134 -20.06 11.24 -3.33
N SER A 135 -19.07 11.94 -3.89
CA SER A 135 -18.59 11.70 -5.25
C SER A 135 -17.99 10.28 -5.35
N ARG A 136 -18.22 9.64 -6.48
CA ARG A 136 -17.63 8.34 -6.84
C ARG A 136 -16.32 8.47 -7.62
N ARG A 137 -15.72 9.69 -7.65
CA ARG A 137 -14.52 10.03 -8.41
C ARG A 137 -13.31 10.34 -7.55
N HIS A 138 -13.33 9.97 -6.27
CA HIS A 138 -12.20 10.10 -5.35
C HIS A 138 -11.14 9.04 -5.64
N VAL A 139 -10.51 9.10 -6.81
CA VAL A 139 -9.53 8.13 -7.30
C VAL A 139 -8.18 8.81 -7.50
N VAL A 140 -7.11 8.15 -7.06
CA VAL A 140 -5.72 8.51 -7.32
C VAL A 140 -5.04 7.35 -8.02
N SER A 141 -4.37 7.61 -9.16
CA SER A 141 -3.64 6.62 -9.94
C SER A 141 -2.14 6.88 -9.90
N ALA A 142 -1.37 5.83 -9.68
CA ALA A 142 0.07 5.83 -9.92
C ALA A 142 0.43 5.14 -11.25
N TRP A 143 -0.50 4.37 -11.83
CA TRP A 143 -0.29 3.66 -13.07
C TRP A 143 -0.49 4.60 -14.26
N ASN A 144 0.60 5.03 -14.87
CA ASN A 144 0.61 5.87 -16.05
C ASN A 144 1.31 5.16 -17.20
N PRO A 145 0.58 4.59 -18.18
CA PRO A 145 1.17 3.79 -19.26
C PRO A 145 2.22 4.54 -20.08
N SER A 146 2.14 5.86 -20.14
CA SER A 146 3.10 6.67 -20.90
C SER A 146 4.47 6.79 -20.24
N PHE A 147 4.58 6.46 -18.96
CA PHE A 147 5.80 6.63 -18.14
C PHE A 147 6.34 5.32 -17.55
N ILE A 148 5.71 4.18 -17.81
CA ILE A 148 6.10 2.89 -17.22
C ILE A 148 7.57 2.53 -17.51
N ASP A 149 8.05 2.80 -18.72
CA ASP A 149 9.40 2.48 -19.15
C ASP A 149 10.46 3.45 -18.59
N GLU A 150 10.03 4.58 -18.04
CA GLU A 150 10.90 5.57 -17.38
C GLU A 150 11.02 5.36 -15.87
N MET A 151 10.24 4.45 -15.31
CA MET A 151 10.21 4.15 -13.88
C MET A 151 11.22 3.05 -13.54
N ALA A 152 12.05 3.26 -12.53
CA ALA A 152 12.96 2.22 -12.03
C ALA A 152 12.19 0.96 -11.59
N LEU A 153 10.97 1.13 -11.08
CA LEU A 153 10.05 0.05 -10.75
C LEU A 153 8.60 0.47 -11.06
N PRO A 154 7.92 -0.18 -12.02
CA PRO A 154 6.50 0.05 -12.29
C PRO A 154 5.62 -0.15 -11.04
N PRO A 155 4.67 0.76 -10.75
CA PRO A 155 3.90 0.74 -9.52
C PRO A 155 3.17 -0.58 -9.28
N CYS A 156 3.44 -1.21 -8.14
CA CYS A 156 2.72 -2.41 -7.68
C CYS A 156 1.33 -2.02 -7.17
N HIS A 157 1.22 -0.98 -6.33
CA HIS A 157 -0.05 -0.39 -5.91
C HIS A 157 -0.46 0.68 -6.93
N CYS A 158 -1.34 0.27 -7.85
CA CYS A 158 -1.64 1.01 -9.08
C CYS A 158 -2.56 2.19 -8.87
N LEU A 159 -3.60 2.01 -8.05
CA LEU A 159 -4.61 3.04 -7.77
C LEU A 159 -5.27 2.78 -6.42
N PHE A 160 -5.78 3.86 -5.83
CA PHE A 160 -6.66 3.78 -4.68
C PHE A 160 -7.85 4.72 -4.84
N GLN A 161 -8.94 4.36 -4.18
CA GLN A 161 -10.19 5.09 -4.19
C GLN A 161 -10.66 5.34 -2.77
N PHE A 162 -11.14 6.56 -2.50
CA PHE A 162 -11.81 6.87 -1.26
C PHE A 162 -13.34 6.88 -1.42
N HIS A 163 -14.01 6.58 -0.33
CA HIS A 163 -15.47 6.59 -0.24
C HIS A 163 -15.89 7.10 1.14
N VAL A 164 -16.78 8.10 1.17
CA VAL A 164 -17.33 8.60 2.41
C VAL A 164 -18.71 7.97 2.66
N ASP A 165 -18.88 7.41 3.84
CA ASP A 165 -20.14 6.84 4.32
C ASP A 165 -20.33 7.11 5.81
N ASN A 166 -21.50 7.67 6.19
CA ASN A 166 -21.86 8.00 7.57
C ASN A 166 -20.77 8.78 8.33
N GLY A 167 -20.11 9.75 7.67
CA GLY A 167 -19.05 10.57 8.26
C GLY A 167 -17.71 9.85 8.41
N ARG A 168 -17.57 8.64 7.87
CA ARG A 168 -16.33 7.86 7.87
C ARG A 168 -15.71 7.81 6.47
N LEU A 169 -14.38 7.91 6.41
CA LEU A 169 -13.61 7.81 5.17
C LEU A 169 -13.05 6.40 5.02
N ASN A 170 -13.50 5.70 3.99
CA ASN A 170 -13.00 4.38 3.59
C ASN A 170 -11.99 4.54 2.43
N CYS A 171 -11.02 3.63 2.37
CA CYS A 171 -10.05 3.56 1.27
C CYS A 171 -10.00 2.15 0.69
N GLN A 172 -10.02 2.03 -0.63
CA GLN A 172 -9.72 0.76 -1.32
C GLN A 172 -8.48 0.92 -2.18
N LEU A 173 -7.48 0.08 -1.94
CA LEU A 173 -6.28 -0.06 -2.75
C LEU A 173 -6.44 -1.22 -3.73
N TYR A 174 -6.08 -1.01 -5.01
CA TYR A 174 -5.78 -2.09 -5.94
C TYR A 174 -4.28 -2.22 -6.13
N GLN A 175 -3.73 -3.38 -5.76
CA GLN A 175 -2.33 -3.76 -5.91
C GLN A 175 -2.21 -4.89 -6.94
N ARG A 176 -1.59 -4.62 -8.10
CA ARG A 176 -1.47 -5.58 -9.20
C ARG A 176 -0.52 -6.73 -8.91
N SER A 177 0.49 -6.51 -8.09
CA SER A 177 1.53 -7.46 -7.71
C SER A 177 1.92 -7.27 -6.25
N ALA A 178 1.88 -8.34 -5.45
CA ALA A 178 2.03 -8.24 -4.01
C ALA A 178 2.87 -9.39 -3.44
N ASP A 179 4.11 -9.08 -3.04
CA ASP A 179 4.90 -9.95 -2.16
C ASP A 179 4.25 -9.96 -0.77
N THR A 180 3.63 -11.08 -0.45
CA THR A 180 2.85 -11.21 0.78
C THR A 180 3.73 -11.14 2.02
N PHE A 181 4.96 -11.64 1.97
CA PHE A 181 5.79 -11.73 3.17
C PHE A 181 6.55 -10.43 3.48
N LEU A 182 7.13 -9.76 2.48
CA LEU A 182 7.90 -8.54 2.69
C LEU A 182 7.08 -7.27 2.44
N GLY A 183 6.37 -7.18 1.30
CA GLY A 183 5.71 -5.95 0.86
C GLY A 183 4.35 -5.69 1.51
N VAL A 184 3.47 -6.68 1.53
CA VAL A 184 2.07 -6.51 2.01
C VAL A 184 1.98 -5.93 3.43
N PRO A 185 2.79 -6.33 4.44
CA PRO A 185 2.78 -5.72 5.76
C PRO A 185 3.04 -4.21 5.75
N PHE A 186 3.93 -3.75 4.88
CA PHE A 186 4.23 -2.32 4.68
C PHE A 186 3.04 -1.61 4.04
N ASN A 187 2.48 -2.19 2.97
CA ASN A 187 1.38 -1.58 2.24
C ASN A 187 0.10 -1.46 3.10
N ILE A 188 -0.22 -2.45 3.93
CA ILE A 188 -1.35 -2.38 4.89
C ILE A 188 -1.20 -1.14 5.78
N SER A 189 -0.07 -1.00 6.45
CA SER A 189 0.15 0.12 7.39
C SER A 189 0.28 1.46 6.67
N SER A 190 0.90 1.51 5.48
CA SER A 190 1.06 2.73 4.70
C SER A 190 -0.30 3.31 4.26
N TYR A 191 -1.17 2.48 3.67
CA TYR A 191 -2.48 2.95 3.20
C TYR A 191 -3.49 3.17 4.34
N ALA A 192 -3.37 2.43 5.44
CA ALA A 192 -4.12 2.76 6.66
C ALA A 192 -3.74 4.14 7.20
N LEU A 193 -2.43 4.44 7.27
CA LEU A 193 -1.92 5.75 7.69
C LEU A 193 -2.40 6.86 6.74
N LEU A 194 -2.28 6.66 5.42
CA LEU A 194 -2.80 7.59 4.43
C LEU A 194 -4.29 7.87 4.62
N THR A 195 -5.08 6.83 4.86
CA THR A 195 -6.54 6.96 5.11
C THR A 195 -6.82 7.80 6.35
N MET A 196 -6.10 7.55 7.44
CA MET A 196 -6.24 8.32 8.68
C MET A 196 -5.81 9.79 8.49
N MET A 197 -4.72 10.04 7.75
CA MET A 197 -4.27 11.42 7.46
C MET A 197 -5.28 12.18 6.61
N VAL A 198 -5.82 11.56 5.55
CA VAL A 198 -6.84 12.20 4.69
C VAL A 198 -8.14 12.42 5.47
N ALA A 199 -8.58 11.47 6.30
CA ALA A 199 -9.73 11.63 7.16
C ALA A 199 -9.57 12.85 8.08
N GLN A 200 -8.42 12.97 8.77
CA GLN A 200 -8.10 14.07 9.67
C GLN A 200 -8.16 15.45 8.97
N VAL A 201 -7.58 15.58 7.77
CA VAL A 201 -7.59 16.87 7.05
C VAL A 201 -8.94 17.20 6.40
N CYS A 202 -9.83 16.21 6.30
CA CYS A 202 -11.18 16.37 5.76
C CYS A 202 -12.28 16.41 6.83
N ASP A 203 -11.92 16.45 8.14
CA ASP A 203 -12.85 16.42 9.28
C ASP A 203 -13.79 15.21 9.25
N LEU A 204 -13.24 14.03 8.89
CA LEU A 204 -13.94 12.75 8.85
C LEU A 204 -13.30 11.76 9.84
N GLU A 205 -14.11 10.78 10.28
CA GLU A 205 -13.58 9.65 11.05
C GLU A 205 -12.94 8.61 10.13
N PRO A 206 -11.83 7.95 10.53
CA PRO A 206 -11.29 6.82 9.78
C PRO A 206 -12.32 5.68 9.66
N GLY A 207 -12.48 5.18 8.43
CA GLY A 207 -13.38 4.10 8.10
C GLY A 207 -12.67 2.75 7.95
N GLU A 208 -12.92 2.09 6.84
CA GLU A 208 -12.33 0.79 6.51
C GLU A 208 -11.23 0.96 5.46
N PHE A 209 -10.12 0.26 5.64
CA PHE A 209 -9.14 0.04 4.59
C PHE A 209 -9.39 -1.31 3.93
N VAL A 210 -9.63 -1.31 2.62
CA VAL A 210 -9.86 -2.48 1.78
C VAL A 210 -8.66 -2.69 0.88
N HIS A 211 -7.94 -3.80 1.04
CA HIS A 211 -6.77 -4.13 0.24
C HIS A 211 -7.14 -5.21 -0.78
N THR A 212 -7.20 -4.83 -2.05
CA THR A 212 -7.55 -5.70 -3.17
C THR A 212 -6.31 -6.01 -3.99
N PHE A 213 -6.08 -7.29 -4.28
CA PHE A 213 -4.92 -7.77 -4.99
C PHE A 213 -5.28 -8.32 -6.37
N GLY A 214 -4.39 -8.10 -7.33
CA GLY A 214 -4.30 -8.86 -8.56
C GLY A 214 -3.51 -10.15 -8.34
N ASP A 215 -2.23 -10.18 -8.72
CA ASP A 215 -1.30 -11.28 -8.39
C ASP A 215 -0.76 -11.10 -6.97
N VAL A 216 -1.20 -11.95 -6.04
CA VAL A 216 -0.67 -11.99 -4.67
C VAL A 216 0.08 -13.29 -4.48
N HIS A 217 1.33 -13.20 -3.99
CA HIS A 217 2.24 -14.33 -3.96
C HIS A 217 3.16 -14.34 -2.75
N LEU A 218 3.60 -15.54 -2.39
CA LEU A 218 4.61 -15.83 -1.39
C LEU A 218 5.82 -16.44 -2.11
N TYR A 219 6.99 -15.82 -2.00
CA TYR A 219 8.23 -16.39 -2.54
C TYR A 219 8.60 -17.67 -1.81
N LEU A 220 9.13 -18.67 -2.55
CA LEU A 220 9.42 -20.00 -2.02
C LEU A 220 10.48 -19.99 -0.90
N ASN A 221 11.41 -19.04 -0.93
CA ASN A 221 12.41 -18.84 0.12
C ASN A 221 11.83 -18.27 1.43
N HIS A 222 10.55 -17.86 1.45
CA HIS A 222 9.85 -17.36 2.66
C HIS A 222 8.80 -18.34 3.21
N VAL A 223 8.67 -19.53 2.61
CA VAL A 223 7.64 -20.52 3.00
C VAL A 223 7.78 -20.95 4.46
N GLU A 224 9.00 -21.27 4.91
CA GLU A 224 9.21 -21.74 6.29
C GLU A 224 8.98 -20.60 7.31
N GLN A 225 9.37 -19.37 6.98
CA GLN A 225 9.12 -18.21 7.83
C GLN A 225 7.62 -17.87 7.90
N ALA A 226 6.87 -18.06 6.81
CA ALA A 226 5.43 -17.89 6.78
C ALA A 226 4.72 -18.95 7.64
N LYS A 227 5.15 -20.22 7.59
CA LYS A 227 4.65 -21.29 8.45
C LYS A 227 4.93 -20.99 9.94
N GLU A 228 6.13 -20.52 10.26
CA GLU A 228 6.46 -20.09 11.62
C GLU A 228 5.56 -18.93 12.09
N GLN A 229 5.33 -17.93 11.20
CA GLN A 229 4.48 -16.78 11.54
C GLN A 229 3.03 -17.21 11.84
N LEU A 230 2.51 -18.23 11.17
CA LEU A 230 1.17 -18.78 11.42
C LEU A 230 1.02 -19.44 12.80
N THR A 231 2.11 -19.84 13.45
CA THR A 231 2.06 -20.39 14.82
C THR A 231 1.89 -19.31 15.90
N ARG A 232 2.05 -18.02 15.53
CA ARG A 232 2.00 -16.89 16.44
C ARG A 232 0.57 -16.35 16.56
N THR A 233 0.21 -15.93 17.76
CA THR A 233 -1.07 -15.24 18.01
C THR A 233 -0.87 -13.74 17.86
N PRO A 234 -1.72 -13.04 17.10
CA PRO A 234 -1.68 -11.58 16.97
C PRO A 234 -1.87 -10.86 18.30
#